data_7354fe09e21ac9fa33d66d0a283df631
#
_entry.id   7354fe09e21ac9fa33d66d0a283df631
#
_cell.length_a   1.000
_cell.length_b   1.000
_cell.length_c   1.000
_cell.angle_alpha   90.00
_cell.angle_beta   90.00
_cell.angle_gamma   90.00
#
_symmetry.space_group_name_H-M   'P 1'
#
loop_
_entity.id
_entity.type
_entity.pdbx_description
1 polymer ?
#
loop_
_entity_poly.entity_id
_entity_poly.type
_entity_poly.pdbx_seq_one_letter_code
_entity_poly.pdbx_strand_id
1 'polypeptide(L)'
;MRPRDLIGFLRQCVSVAVNRGNGKVLEADILQAEKQYSEDQLQALFDELRDINSQFAELPYAFIGSAVTMTRSILEAKIQEFQIPLSSAKEAIEILLWFGFFGIVDAEGEERYAHMYQYGVKRMLREANERTSFVIHPAFRSVLVCDPS
;
A
#
# COMPACT_ATOMS: atom_id res chain seq x y z
N MET A 1 10.57 3.82 4.17
CA MET A 1 10.19 2.93 5.30
C MET A 1 10.47 3.66 6.61
N ARG A 2 9.52 3.65 7.53
CA ARG A 2 9.71 4.26 8.86
C ARG A 2 10.65 3.40 9.70
N PRO A 3 11.44 3.98 10.64
CA PRO A 3 12.31 3.19 11.52
C PRO A 3 11.58 2.07 12.27
N ARG A 4 10.35 2.33 12.73
CA ARG A 4 9.51 1.33 13.39
C ARG A 4 9.23 0.15 12.47
N ASP A 5 8.92 0.41 11.21
CA ASP A 5 8.60 -0.61 10.21
C ASP A 5 9.83 -1.45 9.89
N LEU A 6 10.99 -0.81 9.81
CA LEU A 6 12.26 -1.51 9.59
C LEU A 6 12.58 -2.46 10.73
N ILE A 7 12.43 -2.01 11.99
CA ILE A 7 12.66 -2.84 13.17
C ILE A 7 11.70 -4.04 13.16
N GLY A 8 10.42 -3.82 12.87
CA GLY A 8 9.42 -4.88 12.77
C GLY A 8 9.78 -5.90 11.70
N PHE A 9 10.21 -5.43 10.54
CA PHE A 9 10.64 -6.30 9.43
C PHE A 9 11.88 -7.12 9.81
N LEU A 10 12.88 -6.51 10.45
CA LEU A 10 14.10 -7.22 10.88
C LEU A 10 13.79 -8.29 11.92
N ARG A 11 12.89 -8.01 12.87
CA ARG A 11 12.43 -9.00 13.84
C ARG A 11 11.75 -10.18 13.14
N GLN A 12 10.96 -9.91 12.12
CA GLN A 12 10.31 -10.94 11.32
C GLN A 12 11.34 -11.84 10.63
N CYS A 13 12.38 -11.25 10.04
CA CYS A 13 13.47 -11.99 9.39
C CYS A 13 14.17 -12.93 10.38
N VAL A 14 14.49 -12.44 11.57
CA VAL A 14 15.14 -13.26 12.63
C VAL A 14 14.21 -14.38 13.07
N SER A 15 12.92 -14.09 13.28
CA SER A 15 11.94 -15.08 13.70
C SER A 15 11.81 -16.20 12.67
N VAL A 16 11.73 -15.87 11.38
CA VAL A 16 11.67 -16.86 10.29
C VAL A 16 12.93 -17.73 10.29
N ALA A 17 14.12 -17.13 10.41
CA ALA A 17 15.38 -17.86 10.42
C ALA A 17 15.45 -18.83 11.60
N VAL A 18 15.05 -18.40 12.80
CA VAL A 18 15.02 -19.24 14.01
C VAL A 18 14.05 -20.41 13.83
N ASN A 19 12.85 -20.15 13.33
CA ASN A 19 11.84 -21.18 13.12
C ASN A 19 12.25 -22.23 12.08
N ARG A 20 13.13 -21.86 11.15
CA ARG A 20 13.68 -22.77 10.14
C ARG A 20 14.96 -23.45 10.61
N GLY A 21 15.41 -23.19 11.84
CA GLY A 21 16.61 -23.78 12.40
C GLY A 21 17.92 -23.23 11.85
N ASN A 22 17.88 -22.04 11.23
CA ASN A 22 19.06 -21.40 10.67
C ASN A 22 19.84 -20.63 11.75
N GLY A 23 21.17 -20.76 11.73
CA GLY A 23 22.04 -19.99 12.63
C GLY A 23 22.26 -18.55 12.20
N LYS A 24 21.78 -18.18 11.00
CA LYS A 24 21.86 -16.83 10.45
C LYS A 24 20.68 -16.61 9.52
N VAL A 25 20.37 -15.34 9.22
CA VAL A 25 19.30 -14.98 8.28
C VAL A 25 19.78 -15.21 6.84
N LEU A 26 19.06 -16.05 6.10
CA LEU A 26 19.32 -16.36 4.70
C LEU A 26 18.37 -15.58 3.80
N GLU A 27 18.68 -15.51 2.50
CA GLU A 27 17.82 -14.83 1.52
C GLU A 27 16.39 -15.40 1.52
N ALA A 28 16.23 -16.73 1.62
CA ALA A 28 14.91 -17.35 1.69
C ALA A 28 14.13 -16.92 2.93
N ASP A 29 14.81 -16.67 4.05
CA ASP A 29 14.19 -16.17 5.27
C ASP A 29 13.69 -14.74 5.09
N ILE A 30 14.46 -13.89 4.40
CA ILE A 30 14.10 -12.52 4.09
C ILE A 30 12.86 -12.49 3.18
N LEU A 31 12.82 -13.32 2.14
CA LEU A 31 11.69 -13.38 1.21
C LEU A 31 10.41 -13.83 1.92
N GLN A 32 10.51 -14.81 2.79
CA GLN A 32 9.36 -15.27 3.57
C GLN A 32 8.89 -14.21 4.56
N ALA A 33 9.83 -13.53 5.23
CA ALA A 33 9.53 -12.45 6.16
C ALA A 33 8.87 -11.26 5.44
N GLU A 34 9.30 -10.94 4.23
CA GLU A 34 8.70 -9.89 3.41
C GLU A 34 7.24 -10.20 3.11
N LYS A 35 6.95 -11.43 2.71
CA LYS A 35 5.58 -11.86 2.44
C LYS A 35 4.71 -11.78 3.69
N GLN A 36 5.20 -12.28 4.80
CA GLN A 36 4.47 -12.28 6.07
C GLN A 36 4.26 -10.85 6.59
N TYR A 37 5.28 -10.00 6.50
CA TYR A 37 5.18 -8.58 6.85
C TYR A 37 4.11 -7.89 5.99
N SER A 38 4.08 -8.15 4.69
CA SER A 38 3.10 -7.60 3.77
C SER A 38 1.68 -8.03 4.12
N GLU A 39 1.49 -9.30 4.46
CA GLU A 39 0.19 -9.83 4.92
C GLU A 39 -0.27 -9.15 6.20
N ASP A 40 0.62 -8.98 7.17
CA ASP A 40 0.31 -8.32 8.44
C ASP A 40 -0.06 -6.85 8.25
N GLN A 41 0.66 -6.14 7.38
CA GLN A 41 0.36 -4.74 7.04
C GLN A 41 -1.00 -4.62 6.36
N LEU A 42 -1.33 -5.54 5.46
CA LEU A 42 -2.62 -5.54 4.78
C LEU A 42 -3.77 -5.81 5.76
N GLN A 43 -3.59 -6.76 6.68
CA GLN A 43 -4.59 -7.05 7.70
C GLN A 43 -4.82 -5.85 8.62
N ALA A 44 -3.76 -5.18 9.04
CA ALA A 44 -3.86 -3.96 9.84
C ALA A 44 -4.63 -2.86 9.10
N LEU A 45 -4.39 -2.72 7.80
CA LEU A 45 -5.10 -1.77 6.96
C LEU A 45 -6.59 -2.09 6.88
N PHE A 46 -6.95 -3.37 6.70
CA PHE A 46 -8.35 -3.79 6.68
C PHE A 46 -9.07 -3.43 7.97
N ASP A 47 -8.44 -3.67 9.10
CA ASP A 47 -9.03 -3.36 10.41
C ASP A 47 -9.27 -1.86 10.56
N GLU A 48 -8.32 -1.04 10.16
CA GLU A 48 -8.45 0.42 10.20
C GLU A 48 -9.53 0.92 9.24
N LEU A 49 -9.59 0.39 8.03
CA LEU A 49 -10.61 0.76 7.04
C LEU A 49 -12.01 0.37 7.50
N ARG A 50 -12.14 -0.80 8.11
CA ARG A 50 -13.43 -1.28 8.63
C ARG A 50 -13.97 -0.37 9.73
N ASP A 51 -13.09 0.15 10.58
CA ASP A 51 -13.46 1.04 11.68
C ASP A 51 -13.97 2.40 11.17
N ILE A 52 -13.47 2.85 10.00
CA ILE A 52 -13.88 4.11 9.40
C ILE A 52 -15.14 3.93 8.56
N ASN A 53 -15.13 2.98 7.64
CA ASN A 53 -16.25 2.67 6.75
C ASN A 53 -16.13 1.24 6.24
N SER A 54 -17.06 0.39 6.65
CA SER A 54 -17.05 -1.03 6.28
C SER A 54 -17.08 -1.27 4.76
N GLN A 55 -17.61 -0.35 3.96
CA GLN A 55 -17.59 -0.45 2.51
C GLN A 55 -16.17 -0.45 1.94
N PHE A 56 -15.23 0.19 2.63
CA PHE A 56 -13.86 0.32 2.14
C PHE A 56 -12.92 -0.77 2.66
N ALA A 57 -13.37 -1.61 3.58
CA ALA A 57 -12.52 -2.61 4.23
C ALA A 57 -11.85 -3.56 3.22
N GLU A 58 -12.58 -3.99 2.20
CA GLU A 58 -12.08 -4.93 1.19
C GLU A 58 -11.51 -4.24 -0.05
N LEU A 59 -11.53 -2.92 -0.09
CA LEU A 59 -11.08 -2.15 -1.26
C LEU A 59 -9.64 -2.48 -1.71
N PRO A 60 -8.67 -2.73 -0.82
CA PRO A 60 -7.34 -3.13 -1.24
C PRO A 60 -7.30 -4.38 -2.12
N TYR A 61 -8.27 -5.29 -1.99
CA TYR A 61 -8.34 -6.49 -2.84
C TYR A 61 -8.60 -6.17 -4.32
N ALA A 62 -9.14 -5.00 -4.64
CA ALA A 62 -9.32 -4.55 -6.02
C ALA A 62 -7.99 -4.50 -6.78
N PHE A 63 -6.88 -4.43 -6.05
CA PHE A 63 -5.54 -4.23 -6.62
C PHE A 63 -4.72 -5.52 -6.71
N ILE A 64 -5.32 -6.67 -6.41
CA ILE A 64 -4.65 -7.97 -6.59
C ILE A 64 -4.28 -8.15 -8.06
N GLY A 65 -3.01 -8.39 -8.33
CA GLY A 65 -2.48 -8.57 -9.68
C GLY A 65 -2.44 -7.31 -10.53
N SER A 66 -2.72 -6.14 -9.95
CA SER A 66 -2.64 -4.87 -10.69
C SER A 66 -1.20 -4.43 -10.94
N ALA A 67 -1.02 -3.48 -11.85
CA ALA A 67 0.27 -2.79 -11.98
C ALA A 67 0.55 -2.00 -10.69
N VAL A 68 1.83 -1.85 -10.37
CA VAL A 68 2.27 -1.08 -9.19
C VAL A 68 1.92 0.41 -9.35
N THR A 69 2.04 0.93 -10.56
CA THR A 69 1.76 2.32 -10.90
C THR A 69 0.54 2.41 -11.81
N MET A 70 -0.35 3.35 -11.56
CA MET A 70 -1.58 3.52 -12.35
C MET A 70 -2.00 4.97 -12.41
N THR A 71 -2.78 5.31 -13.46
CA THR A 71 -3.39 6.63 -13.59
C THR A 71 -4.63 6.73 -12.72
N ARG A 72 -5.12 7.96 -12.51
CA ARG A 72 -6.37 8.20 -11.77
C ARG A 72 -7.56 7.50 -12.41
N SER A 73 -7.65 7.49 -13.75
CA SER A 73 -8.74 6.83 -14.47
C SER A 73 -8.77 5.32 -14.20
N ILE A 74 -7.62 4.67 -14.21
CA ILE A 74 -7.50 3.24 -13.90
C ILE A 74 -7.87 2.99 -12.44
N LEU A 75 -7.42 3.84 -11.55
CA LEU A 75 -7.71 3.74 -10.11
C LEU A 75 -9.22 3.85 -9.84
N GLU A 76 -9.88 4.84 -10.42
CA GLU A 76 -11.33 5.02 -10.29
C GLU A 76 -12.12 3.84 -10.86
N ALA A 77 -11.69 3.30 -12.01
CA ALA A 77 -12.31 2.13 -12.61
C ALA A 77 -12.24 0.90 -11.70
N LYS A 78 -11.08 0.66 -11.05
CA LYS A 78 -10.92 -0.44 -10.11
C LYS A 78 -11.80 -0.27 -8.86
N ILE A 79 -11.92 0.94 -8.36
CA ILE A 79 -12.79 1.24 -7.21
C ILE A 79 -14.25 0.98 -7.56
N GLN A 80 -14.69 1.34 -8.77
CA GLN A 80 -16.05 1.10 -9.23
C GLN A 80 -16.36 -0.40 -9.36
N GLU A 81 -15.40 -1.23 -9.75
CA GLU A 81 -15.57 -2.68 -9.82
C GLU A 81 -15.97 -3.29 -8.49
N PHE A 82 -15.64 -2.65 -7.38
CA PHE A 82 -16.01 -3.06 -6.03
C PHE A 82 -17.36 -2.49 -5.59
N GLN A 83 -18.19 -2.07 -6.55
CA GLN A 83 -19.54 -1.54 -6.30
C GLN A 83 -19.56 -0.28 -5.42
N ILE A 84 -18.44 0.44 -5.38
CA ILE A 84 -18.38 1.73 -4.70
C ILE A 84 -18.83 2.80 -5.68
N PRO A 85 -19.86 3.60 -5.35
CA PRO A 85 -20.35 4.64 -6.25
C PRO A 85 -19.26 5.64 -6.62
N LEU A 86 -19.32 6.15 -7.84
CA LEU A 86 -18.37 7.17 -8.30
C LEU A 86 -18.33 8.39 -7.37
N SER A 87 -19.46 8.75 -6.79
CA SER A 87 -19.55 9.84 -5.80
C SER A 87 -18.68 9.59 -4.56
N SER A 88 -18.41 8.32 -4.23
CA SER A 88 -17.56 7.93 -3.09
C SER A 88 -16.12 7.59 -3.49
N ALA A 89 -15.80 7.57 -4.79
CA ALA A 89 -14.47 7.21 -5.26
C ALA A 89 -13.40 8.18 -4.75
N LYS A 90 -13.72 9.48 -4.72
CA LYS A 90 -12.80 10.51 -4.20
C LYS A 90 -12.47 10.28 -2.73
N GLU A 91 -13.49 9.97 -1.93
CA GLU A 91 -13.31 9.67 -0.51
C GLU A 91 -12.47 8.41 -0.32
N ALA A 92 -12.73 7.37 -1.11
CA ALA A 92 -11.95 6.13 -1.07
C ALA A 92 -10.47 6.40 -1.38
N ILE A 93 -10.18 7.19 -2.41
CA ILE A 93 -8.81 7.56 -2.77
C ILE A 93 -8.14 8.35 -1.64
N GLU A 94 -8.84 9.32 -1.05
CA GLU A 94 -8.33 10.11 0.08
C GLU A 94 -7.97 9.23 1.27
N ILE A 95 -8.82 8.28 1.64
CA ILE A 95 -8.59 7.36 2.75
C ILE A 95 -7.39 6.46 2.48
N LEU A 96 -7.29 5.89 1.29
CA LEU A 96 -6.16 5.03 0.93
C LEU A 96 -4.83 5.80 0.90
N LEU A 97 -4.85 7.06 0.47
CA LEU A 97 -3.68 7.94 0.55
C LEU A 97 -3.33 8.28 2.00
N TRP A 98 -4.35 8.54 2.82
CA TRP A 98 -4.15 8.85 4.24
C TRP A 98 -3.45 7.73 4.99
N PHE A 99 -3.85 6.48 4.75
CA PHE A 99 -3.23 5.31 5.39
C PHE A 99 -1.92 4.87 4.73
N GLY A 100 -1.51 5.54 3.64
CA GLY A 100 -0.27 5.21 2.96
C GLY A 100 -0.32 3.96 2.09
N PHE A 101 -1.52 3.47 1.75
CA PHE A 101 -1.66 2.38 0.78
C PHE A 101 -1.19 2.82 -0.60
N PHE A 102 -1.52 4.04 -0.98
CA PHE A 102 -1.04 4.69 -2.19
C PHE A 102 -0.11 5.84 -1.86
N GLY A 103 0.81 6.10 -2.78
CA GLY A 103 1.51 7.35 -2.91
C GLY A 103 1.26 7.94 -4.30
N ILE A 104 1.87 9.07 -4.58
CA ILE A 104 1.90 9.69 -5.91
C ILE A 104 3.33 9.70 -6.43
N VAL A 105 3.47 9.66 -7.75
CA VAL A 105 4.77 9.83 -8.41
C VAL A 105 4.82 11.26 -8.90
N ASP A 106 5.80 12.03 -8.43
CA ASP A 106 5.97 13.43 -8.80
C ASP A 106 6.61 13.58 -10.19
N ALA A 107 6.82 14.84 -10.62
CA ALA A 107 7.38 15.16 -11.92
C ALA A 107 8.81 14.63 -12.11
N GLU A 108 9.55 14.43 -11.03
CA GLU A 108 10.90 13.88 -11.02
C GLU A 108 10.93 12.34 -10.96
N GLY A 109 9.78 11.69 -10.92
CA GLY A 109 9.67 10.24 -10.79
C GLY A 109 9.82 9.71 -9.37
N GLU A 110 9.81 10.59 -8.38
CA GLU A 110 9.91 10.23 -6.96
C GLU A 110 8.54 9.83 -6.39
N GLU A 111 8.53 8.76 -5.58
CA GLU A 111 7.33 8.34 -4.87
C GLU A 111 7.12 9.20 -3.63
N ARG A 112 5.93 9.78 -3.49
CA ARG A 112 5.55 10.63 -2.36
C ARG A 112 4.36 10.03 -1.63
N TYR A 113 4.46 9.94 -0.30
CA TYR A 113 3.42 9.38 0.56
C TYR A 113 2.91 10.44 1.54
N ALA A 114 1.71 10.25 2.09
CA ALA A 114 1.06 11.24 2.94
C ALA A 114 1.92 11.70 4.13
N HIS A 115 2.67 10.77 4.74
CA HIS A 115 3.53 11.11 5.88
C HIS A 115 4.72 12.03 5.53
N MET A 116 5.03 12.18 4.24
CA MET A 116 6.07 13.09 3.74
C MET A 116 5.55 14.51 3.51
N TYR A 117 4.22 14.70 3.55
CA TYR A 117 3.60 15.99 3.27
C TYR A 117 3.19 16.68 4.57
N GLN A 118 3.72 17.88 4.79
CA GLN A 118 3.44 18.67 5.97
C GLN A 118 1.95 19.01 6.13
N TYR A 119 1.23 19.14 5.00
CA TYR A 119 -0.18 19.54 4.97
C TYR A 119 -1.13 18.38 4.59
N GLY A 120 -0.61 17.16 4.55
CA GLY A 120 -1.42 15.96 4.42
C GLY A 120 -1.99 15.68 3.03
N VAL A 121 -2.97 14.80 3.01
CA VAL A 121 -3.58 14.22 1.78
C VAL A 121 -4.22 15.28 0.88
N LYS A 122 -4.85 16.29 1.46
CA LYS A 122 -5.50 17.34 0.65
C LYS A 122 -4.51 18.08 -0.25
N ARG A 123 -3.30 18.30 0.26
CA ARG A 123 -2.24 18.91 -0.55
C ARG A 123 -1.77 17.98 -1.66
N MET A 124 -1.59 16.69 -1.36
CA MET A 124 -1.23 15.69 -2.37
C MET A 124 -2.24 15.69 -3.52
N LEU A 125 -3.53 15.66 -3.19
CA LEU A 125 -4.59 15.65 -4.20
C LEU A 125 -4.67 16.96 -4.99
N ARG A 126 -4.37 18.08 -4.36
CA ARG A 126 -4.35 19.37 -5.03
C ARG A 126 -3.20 19.50 -6.03
N GLU A 127 -2.04 18.92 -5.70
CA GLU A 127 -0.89 18.88 -6.58
C GLU A 127 -1.02 17.80 -7.67
N ALA A 128 -1.87 16.79 -7.44
CA ALA A 128 -2.14 15.74 -8.42
C ALA A 128 -2.97 16.28 -9.59
N ASN A 129 -2.54 15.98 -10.79
CA ASN A 129 -3.25 16.33 -12.03
C ASN A 129 -3.48 15.07 -12.88
N GLU A 130 -4.03 15.22 -14.07
CA GLU A 130 -4.32 14.10 -14.98
C GLU A 130 -3.07 13.29 -15.35
N ARG A 131 -1.88 13.88 -15.25
CA ARG A 131 -0.60 13.22 -15.55
C ARG A 131 0.03 12.57 -14.33
N THR A 132 -0.50 12.81 -13.14
CA THR A 132 0.01 12.23 -11.91
C THR A 132 -0.34 10.76 -11.85
N SER A 133 0.67 9.92 -11.58
CA SER A 133 0.47 8.49 -11.36
C SER A 133 0.34 8.19 -9.88
N PHE A 134 -0.49 7.21 -9.56
CA PHE A 134 -0.60 6.66 -8.22
C PHE A 134 0.24 5.39 -8.15
N VAL A 135 0.85 5.14 -6.99
CA VAL A 135 1.74 4.00 -6.80
C VAL A 135 1.36 3.27 -5.51
N ILE A 136 1.32 1.92 -5.58
CA ILE A 136 1.04 1.10 -4.40
C ILE A 136 2.31 1.07 -3.53
N HIS A 137 2.14 1.31 -2.22
CA HIS A 137 3.25 1.29 -1.29
C HIS A 137 3.95 -0.08 -1.30
N PRO A 138 5.29 -0.13 -1.26
CA PRO A 138 6.05 -1.39 -1.32
C PRO A 138 5.61 -2.45 -0.31
N ALA A 139 5.15 -2.05 0.87
CA ALA A 139 4.71 -2.97 1.92
C ALA A 139 3.54 -3.87 1.49
N PHE A 140 2.75 -3.48 0.49
CA PHE A 140 1.57 -4.23 0.04
C PHE A 140 1.78 -4.97 -1.29
N ARG A 141 2.86 -4.70 -2.01
CA ARG A 141 3.08 -5.24 -3.36
C ARG A 141 3.17 -6.77 -3.38
N SER A 142 3.87 -7.33 -2.40
CA SER A 142 4.09 -8.78 -2.32
C SER A 142 2.78 -9.53 -2.08
N VAL A 143 1.98 -9.13 -1.10
CA VAL A 143 0.73 -9.81 -0.75
C VAL A 143 -0.34 -9.66 -1.83
N LEU A 144 -0.34 -8.53 -2.56
CA LEU A 144 -1.27 -8.28 -3.65
C LEU A 144 -0.79 -8.88 -4.99
N VAL A 145 0.41 -9.45 -5.02
CA VAL A 145 1.02 -10.02 -6.23
C VAL A 145 1.00 -9.00 -7.38
N CYS A 146 1.41 -7.77 -7.08
CA CYS A 146 1.43 -6.69 -8.06
C CYS A 146 2.46 -6.92 -9.14
N ASP A 147 2.10 -6.59 -10.37
CA ASP A 147 3.02 -6.61 -11.51
C ASP A 147 3.99 -5.43 -11.38
N PRO A 148 5.32 -5.69 -11.37
CA PRO A 148 6.31 -4.62 -11.21
C PRO A 148 6.46 -3.72 -12.45
N SER A 149 5.86 -4.10 -13.56
CA SER A 149 5.94 -3.34 -14.81
C SER A 149 5.20 -2.00 -14.78
#